data_bd1a209b51f3207f0a11bd954b2c3dbf
#
_entry.id   bd1a209b51f3207f0a11bd954b2c3dbf
#
_cell.length_a   1.000
_cell.length_b   1.000
_cell.length_c   1.000
_cell.angle_alpha   90.00
_cell.angle_beta   90.00
_cell.angle_gamma   90.00
#
_symmetry.space_group_name_H-M   'P 1'
#
loop_
_entity.id
_entity.type
_entity.pdbx_description
1 polymer ?
#
loop_
_entity_poly.entity_id
_entity_poly.type
_entity_poly.pdbx_seq_one_letter_code
_entity_poly.pdbx_strand_id
1 'polypeptide(L)'
;MICLLGGAFMDASSQQQRFPKPEFQSEYQIPTTQQPAPRAPFMEYVDLFVLIAVMSLTTWLIFRKRSRKGILWVSVFTLAYFGFYRNGCICSIGAIQNVSLALFGNDYSISYTVLAFFILPLLFALAVGRVFCASACPLGAIQDLVIVKPVKMAPWLQKTLSLFPFVYLGLAVLYAATGTDFIICRYDPFVGIFRMGAEFHLILLGICFLLIGMFVARPYCRFVCPYGALLKITSFFSRKHLSITPEECISCKLCKESCPFGAIDYPIDEKENKATRTDFRKFIVYAVLLPVLMFVGGLAVSSSYKLLSNAHPDVHLANLLISKPELMQQSNDIDVVTFMSSGKSLKTLVSEATVVQDKFKVGGWYLGAFIGLVIGLSLLNEVIFRKRSIYEANKGDCFSCGRCMDYCPVGKPEHPYHKTKIADEDIGK
;
A
#
# COMPACT_ATOMS: atom_id res chain seq x y z
N MET A 1 -10.44 39.69 -15.55
CA MET A 1 -11.54 38.73 -15.60
C MET A 1 -11.50 37.99 -14.26
N ILE A 2 -12.05 38.68 -13.28
CA ILE A 2 -12.21 38.28 -11.88
C ILE A 2 -13.69 37.96 -11.74
N CYS A 3 -14.04 36.73 -11.44
CA CYS A 3 -15.31 36.38 -10.79
C CYS A 3 -15.32 34.88 -10.48
N LEU A 4 -15.79 34.59 -9.27
CA LEU A 4 -16.26 33.32 -8.70
C LEU A 4 -15.28 32.62 -7.74
N LEU A 5 -14.96 33.34 -6.66
CA LEU A 5 -14.75 32.74 -5.34
C LEU A 5 -16.04 32.95 -4.53
N GLY A 6 -17.07 32.23 -4.86
CA GLY A 6 -18.25 32.05 -4.05
C GLY A 6 -18.07 30.80 -3.20
N GLY A 7 -17.68 30.98 -1.95
CA GLY A 7 -17.64 29.90 -0.97
C GLY A 7 -19.05 29.39 -0.68
N ALA A 8 -19.42 28.25 -1.26
CA ALA A 8 -20.49 27.46 -0.73
C ALA A 8 -19.97 26.77 0.53
N PHE A 9 -20.28 27.29 1.70
CA PHE A 9 -20.33 26.54 2.94
C PHE A 9 -21.39 25.46 2.71
N MET A 10 -20.98 24.30 2.21
CA MET A 10 -21.83 23.13 2.30
C MET A 10 -21.82 22.70 3.75
N ASP A 11 -22.94 22.94 4.41
CA ASP A 11 -23.27 22.32 5.67
C ASP A 11 -22.93 20.82 5.55
N ALA A 12 -22.12 20.35 6.51
CA ALA A 12 -21.87 18.93 6.66
C ALA A 12 -23.23 18.26 6.86
N SER A 13 -23.77 17.72 5.78
CA SER A 13 -25.00 16.94 5.83
C SER A 13 -24.74 15.82 6.83
N SER A 14 -25.41 15.93 7.98
CA SER A 14 -25.43 14.92 9.02
C SER A 14 -25.59 13.56 8.33
N GLN A 15 -24.69 12.63 8.65
CA GLN A 15 -24.86 11.23 8.26
C GLN A 15 -26.32 10.87 8.51
N GLN A 16 -27.06 10.53 7.46
CA GLN A 16 -28.44 10.08 7.61
C GLN A 16 -28.42 8.96 8.63
N GLN A 17 -29.06 9.19 9.77
CA GLN A 17 -29.14 8.15 10.80
C GLN A 17 -29.84 6.95 10.16
N ARG A 18 -29.12 5.84 10.08
CA ARG A 18 -29.58 4.59 9.45
C ARG A 18 -30.82 4.02 10.14
N PHE A 19 -31.09 4.48 11.36
CA PHE A 19 -32.22 4.06 12.18
C PHE A 19 -33.04 5.27 12.60
N PRO A 20 -34.40 5.17 12.59
CA PRO A 20 -35.24 6.18 13.18
C PRO A 20 -34.88 6.33 14.69
N LYS A 21 -34.95 7.54 15.19
CA LYS A 21 -34.73 7.79 16.63
C LYS A 21 -35.71 6.94 17.44
N PRO A 22 -35.24 6.16 18.43
CA PRO A 22 -36.14 5.41 19.28
C PRO A 22 -37.09 6.38 20.03
N GLU A 23 -38.40 6.14 19.91
CA GLU A 23 -39.40 6.86 20.69
C GLU A 23 -39.49 6.21 22.08
N PHE A 24 -38.99 6.91 23.07
CA PHE A 24 -39.17 6.48 24.47
C PHE A 24 -40.52 6.98 25.00
N GLN A 25 -41.28 6.10 25.59
CA GLN A 25 -42.56 6.45 26.28
C GLN A 25 -42.34 7.28 27.56
N SER A 26 -41.10 7.41 28.00
CA SER A 26 -40.68 8.27 29.10
C SER A 26 -40.05 9.54 28.54
N GLU A 27 -40.10 10.65 29.27
CA GLU A 27 -39.46 11.94 28.90
C GLU A 27 -37.93 11.87 28.80
N TYR A 28 -37.35 10.68 28.58
CA TYR A 28 -35.92 10.48 28.43
C TYR A 28 -35.43 11.12 27.16
N GLN A 29 -34.67 12.18 27.30
CA GLN A 29 -33.93 12.78 26.17
C GLN A 29 -32.63 12.02 25.95
N ILE A 30 -32.48 11.45 24.76
CA ILE A 30 -31.21 10.81 24.36
C ILE A 30 -30.11 11.88 24.47
N PRO A 31 -29.06 11.65 25.27
CA PRO A 31 -27.95 12.58 25.34
C PRO A 31 -27.39 12.78 23.92
N THR A 32 -27.31 14.03 23.47
CA THR A 32 -26.68 14.38 22.23
C THR A 32 -25.23 13.95 22.33
N THR A 33 -24.83 13.00 21.47
CA THR A 33 -23.41 12.62 21.35
C THR A 33 -22.61 13.88 21.02
N GLN A 34 -21.84 14.36 22.00
CA GLN A 34 -20.93 15.47 21.78
C GLN A 34 -19.83 14.95 20.83
N GLN A 35 -19.97 15.24 19.55
CA GLN A 35 -18.87 15.02 18.62
C GLN A 35 -17.78 16.04 18.96
N PRO A 36 -16.52 15.60 19.14
CA PRO A 36 -15.43 16.55 19.33
C PRO A 36 -15.40 17.52 18.16
N ALA A 37 -15.17 18.80 18.46
CA ALA A 37 -15.09 19.83 17.43
C ALA A 37 -14.16 19.39 16.29
N PRO A 38 -14.57 19.58 15.03
CA PRO A 38 -13.72 19.24 13.90
C PRO A 38 -12.41 20.01 14.01
N ARG A 39 -11.32 19.35 13.69
CA ARG A 39 -9.99 19.96 13.73
C ARG A 39 -9.94 21.14 12.78
N ALA A 40 -9.23 22.21 13.19
CA ALA A 40 -9.08 23.39 12.36
C ALA A 40 -8.48 23.05 10.98
N PRO A 41 -9.06 23.51 9.86
CA PRO A 41 -8.61 23.16 8.49
C PRO A 41 -7.15 23.50 8.24
N PHE A 42 -6.64 24.55 8.90
CA PHE A 42 -5.23 24.94 8.84
C PHE A 42 -4.27 23.80 9.23
N MET A 43 -4.65 22.97 10.18
CA MET A 43 -3.81 21.88 10.66
C MET A 43 -3.56 20.77 9.61
N GLU A 44 -4.41 20.65 8.61
CA GLU A 44 -4.19 19.72 7.49
C GLU A 44 -3.04 20.20 6.59
N TYR A 45 -2.93 21.51 6.39
CA TYR A 45 -1.81 22.10 5.63
C TYR A 45 -0.49 21.99 6.40
N VAL A 46 -0.53 22.10 7.74
CA VAL A 46 0.65 21.85 8.59
C VAL A 46 1.12 20.39 8.42
N ASP A 47 0.20 19.44 8.45
CA ASP A 47 0.53 18.03 8.25
C ASP A 47 1.15 17.77 6.87
N LEU A 48 0.64 18.43 5.83
CA LEU A 48 1.19 18.35 4.47
C LEU A 48 2.61 18.94 4.41
N PHE A 49 2.83 20.09 5.04
CA PHE A 49 4.14 20.69 5.15
C PHE A 49 5.15 19.79 5.87
N VAL A 50 4.75 19.19 6.99
CA VAL A 50 5.57 18.22 7.74
C VAL A 50 5.91 17.01 6.87
N LEU A 51 4.97 16.50 6.08
CA LEU A 51 5.24 15.38 5.15
C LEU A 51 6.31 15.76 4.12
N ILE A 52 6.19 16.92 3.49
CA ILE A 52 7.17 17.41 2.51
C ILE A 52 8.54 17.59 3.17
N ALA A 53 8.59 18.23 4.35
CA ALA A 53 9.82 18.46 5.08
C ALA A 53 10.53 17.14 5.45
N VAL A 54 9.78 16.16 5.96
CA VAL A 54 10.30 14.83 6.30
C VAL A 54 10.84 14.11 5.08
N MET A 55 10.11 14.08 3.96
CA MET A 55 10.58 13.42 2.74
C MET A 55 11.81 14.12 2.14
N SER A 56 11.85 15.45 2.17
CA SER A 56 12.99 16.24 1.71
C SER A 56 14.21 16.01 2.60
N LEU A 57 14.04 16.02 3.92
CA LEU A 57 15.10 15.73 4.89
C LEU A 57 15.65 14.31 4.70
N THR A 58 14.77 13.33 4.52
CA THR A 58 15.18 11.94 4.28
C THR A 58 15.95 11.82 2.96
N THR A 59 15.52 12.51 1.91
CA THR A 59 16.23 12.57 0.63
C THR A 59 17.63 13.13 0.83
N TRP A 60 17.77 14.22 1.57
CA TRP A 60 19.07 14.81 1.88
C TRP A 60 19.96 13.88 2.71
N LEU A 61 19.39 13.19 3.72
CA LEU A 61 20.11 12.21 4.53
C LEU A 61 20.60 11.01 3.68
N ILE A 62 19.84 10.59 2.68
CA ILE A 62 20.22 9.48 1.79
C ILE A 62 21.32 9.91 0.82
N PHE A 63 21.14 11.03 0.10
CA PHE A 63 21.99 11.39 -1.02
C PHE A 63 23.23 12.19 -0.62
N ARG A 64 23.15 13.01 0.44
CA ARG A 64 24.24 13.87 0.90
C ARG A 64 24.96 13.33 2.12
N LYS A 65 24.24 13.13 3.22
CA LYS A 65 24.85 12.65 4.49
C LYS A 65 25.11 11.16 4.57
N ARG A 66 24.41 10.34 3.76
CA ARG A 66 24.51 8.88 3.72
C ARG A 66 24.41 8.25 5.13
N SER A 67 23.53 8.79 5.98
CA SER A 67 23.42 8.44 7.40
C SER A 67 22.19 7.60 7.69
N ARG A 68 22.40 6.32 8.00
CA ARG A 68 21.33 5.42 8.46
C ARG A 68 20.74 5.88 9.80
N LYS A 69 21.59 6.34 10.74
CA LYS A 69 21.12 6.82 12.05
C LYS A 69 20.16 8.00 11.91
N GLY A 70 20.46 8.95 11.02
CA GLY A 70 19.57 10.08 10.73
C GLY A 70 18.21 9.63 10.20
N ILE A 71 18.17 8.68 9.25
CA ILE A 71 16.92 8.12 8.71
C ILE A 71 16.09 7.47 9.82
N LEU A 72 16.72 6.74 10.74
CA LEU A 72 16.04 6.10 11.87
C LEU A 72 15.41 7.12 12.83
N TRP A 73 16.10 8.21 13.16
CA TRP A 73 15.54 9.28 13.99
C TRP A 73 14.33 9.96 13.32
N VAL A 74 14.42 10.20 12.01
CA VAL A 74 13.27 10.70 11.25
C VAL A 74 12.11 9.71 11.28
N SER A 75 12.37 8.41 11.19
CA SER A 75 11.34 7.36 11.31
C SER A 75 10.67 7.34 12.69
N VAL A 76 11.42 7.54 13.77
CA VAL A 76 10.87 7.65 15.13
C VAL A 76 9.99 8.89 15.25
N PHE A 77 10.44 10.03 14.74
CA PHE A 77 9.65 11.25 14.71
C PHE A 77 8.32 11.05 13.95
N THR A 78 8.35 10.46 12.76
CA THR A 78 7.15 10.22 11.96
C THR A 78 6.21 9.20 12.58
N LEU A 79 6.75 8.21 13.27
CA LEU A 79 5.94 7.27 14.04
C LEU A 79 5.19 7.98 15.17
N ALA A 80 5.86 8.85 15.90
CA ALA A 80 5.24 9.64 16.95
C ALA A 80 4.21 10.63 16.39
N TYR A 81 4.57 11.37 15.34
CA TYR A 81 3.71 12.42 14.78
C TYR A 81 2.55 11.84 13.95
N PHE A 82 2.84 11.11 12.87
CA PHE A 82 1.80 10.58 11.98
C PHE A 82 1.12 9.32 12.51
N GLY A 83 1.83 8.48 13.25
CA GLY A 83 1.27 7.28 13.85
C GLY A 83 0.39 7.61 15.04
N PHE A 84 0.97 8.03 16.14
CA PHE A 84 0.24 8.19 17.41
C PHE A 84 -0.46 9.54 17.53
N TYR A 85 0.20 10.68 17.30
CA TYR A 85 -0.45 11.98 17.46
C TYR A 85 -1.57 12.21 16.45
N ARG A 86 -1.40 11.76 15.20
CA ARG A 86 -2.41 11.85 14.13
C ARG A 86 -3.29 10.61 14.02
N ASN A 87 -3.18 9.66 14.93
CA ASN A 87 -3.96 8.42 14.97
C ASN A 87 -3.96 7.66 13.62
N GLY A 88 -2.86 7.71 12.87
CA GLY A 88 -2.75 7.11 11.55
C GLY A 88 -3.66 7.74 10.48
N CYS A 89 -4.33 8.86 10.77
CA CYS A 89 -5.36 9.46 9.91
C CYS A 89 -4.79 10.12 8.64
N ILE A 90 -3.50 10.36 8.57
CA ILE A 90 -2.79 10.83 7.37
C ILE A 90 -2.24 9.61 6.65
N CYS A 91 -3.12 8.91 5.96
CA CYS A 91 -2.81 7.64 5.36
C CYS A 91 -2.85 7.74 3.83
N SER A 92 -1.68 7.86 3.20
CA SER A 92 -1.57 7.76 1.74
C SER A 92 -2.12 6.43 1.20
N ILE A 93 -2.15 5.40 2.06
CA ILE A 93 -2.67 4.06 1.73
C ILE A 93 -4.20 4.11 1.60
N GLY A 94 -4.90 4.68 2.57
CA GLY A 94 -6.35 4.86 2.55
C GLY A 94 -6.81 5.86 1.48
N ALA A 95 -5.96 6.81 1.10
CA ALA A 95 -6.26 7.78 0.04
C ALA A 95 -6.50 7.12 -1.33
N ILE A 96 -5.98 5.90 -1.58
CA ILE A 96 -6.28 5.12 -2.79
C ILE A 96 -7.79 4.96 -2.97
N GLN A 97 -8.51 4.61 -1.89
CA GLN A 97 -9.94 4.34 -1.94
C GLN A 97 -10.75 5.61 -2.14
N ASN A 98 -10.37 6.71 -1.45
CA ASN A 98 -10.99 8.01 -1.66
C ASN A 98 -10.80 8.52 -3.10
N VAL A 99 -9.59 8.38 -3.66
CA VAL A 99 -9.31 8.75 -5.06
C VAL A 99 -10.10 7.87 -6.01
N SER A 100 -10.17 6.56 -5.76
CA SER A 100 -10.95 5.64 -6.60
C SER A 100 -12.44 5.97 -6.57
N LEU A 101 -12.99 6.26 -5.39
CA LEU A 101 -14.38 6.66 -5.25
C LEU A 101 -14.67 8.00 -5.95
N ALA A 102 -13.76 8.97 -5.85
CA ALA A 102 -13.91 10.26 -6.54
C ALA A 102 -13.83 10.16 -8.07
N LEU A 103 -13.06 9.18 -8.60
CA LEU A 103 -12.94 8.97 -10.05
C LEU A 103 -14.13 8.22 -10.65
N PHE A 104 -14.74 7.31 -9.90
CA PHE A 104 -15.79 6.42 -10.42
C PHE A 104 -17.18 6.67 -9.78
N GLY A 105 -17.24 7.40 -8.66
CA GLY A 105 -18.49 7.82 -8.03
C GLY A 105 -18.93 9.19 -8.54
N ASN A 106 -20.25 9.40 -8.69
CA ASN A 106 -20.79 10.65 -9.22
C ASN A 106 -20.94 11.76 -8.17
N ASP A 107 -21.02 11.39 -6.87
CA ASP A 107 -21.44 12.32 -5.79
C ASP A 107 -20.38 12.55 -4.72
N TYR A 108 -19.15 12.05 -4.93
CA TYR A 108 -18.08 12.17 -3.94
C TYR A 108 -17.04 13.22 -4.33
N SER A 109 -16.92 14.27 -3.51
CA SER A 109 -15.86 15.28 -3.64
C SER A 109 -14.69 14.95 -2.70
N ILE A 110 -13.49 14.83 -3.28
CA ILE A 110 -12.27 14.57 -2.51
C ILE A 110 -11.66 15.90 -2.02
N SER A 111 -11.17 15.94 -0.78
CA SER A 111 -10.40 17.06 -0.26
C SER A 111 -9.03 17.16 -0.96
N TYR A 112 -8.59 18.39 -1.26
CA TYR A 112 -7.26 18.65 -1.85
C TYR A 112 -6.12 18.11 -0.99
N THR A 113 -6.27 18.13 0.32
CA THR A 113 -5.26 17.60 1.26
C THR A 113 -5.10 16.08 1.11
N VAL A 114 -6.20 15.33 1.01
CA VAL A 114 -6.17 13.88 0.78
C VAL A 114 -5.54 13.54 -0.57
N LEU A 115 -5.88 14.31 -1.63
CA LEU A 115 -5.27 14.15 -2.94
C LEU A 115 -3.76 14.44 -2.90
N ALA A 116 -3.34 15.48 -2.17
CA ALA A 116 -1.93 15.81 -1.99
C ALA A 116 -1.17 14.70 -1.24
N PHE A 117 -1.75 14.13 -0.18
CA PHE A 117 -1.17 12.99 0.54
C PHE A 117 -1.03 11.73 -0.33
N PHE A 118 -1.91 11.57 -1.31
CA PHE A 118 -1.81 10.49 -2.29
C PHE A 118 -0.72 10.75 -3.34
N ILE A 119 -0.69 11.94 -3.94
CA ILE A 119 0.18 12.24 -5.08
C ILE A 119 1.63 12.52 -4.66
N LEU A 120 1.85 13.24 -3.55
CA LEU A 120 3.18 13.68 -3.14
C LEU A 120 4.19 12.55 -2.98
N PRO A 121 3.91 11.44 -2.26
CA PRO A 121 4.85 10.34 -2.16
C PRO A 121 5.12 9.65 -3.50
N LEU A 122 4.16 9.63 -4.44
CA LEU A 122 4.36 9.09 -5.80
C LEU A 122 5.32 9.96 -6.61
N LEU A 123 5.21 11.30 -6.51
CA LEU A 123 6.14 12.23 -7.15
C LEU A 123 7.56 12.08 -6.60
N PHE A 124 7.69 11.97 -5.26
CA PHE A 124 9.00 11.69 -4.65
C PHE A 124 9.55 10.33 -5.09
N ALA A 125 8.70 9.31 -5.21
CA ALA A 125 9.12 8.00 -5.68
C ALA A 125 9.62 8.03 -7.14
N LEU A 126 8.98 8.83 -7.99
CA LEU A 126 9.40 9.06 -9.37
C LEU A 126 10.73 9.85 -9.46
N ALA A 127 10.95 10.78 -8.55
CA ALA A 127 12.16 11.60 -8.53
C ALA A 127 13.37 10.88 -7.91
N VAL A 128 13.19 10.28 -6.72
CA VAL A 128 14.29 9.82 -5.84
C VAL A 128 14.10 8.42 -5.26
N GLY A 129 13.12 7.66 -5.75
CA GLY A 129 12.82 6.31 -5.26
C GLY A 129 11.93 6.30 -4.01
N ARG A 130 11.80 5.14 -3.36
CA ARG A 130 10.82 4.89 -2.27
C ARG A 130 11.17 5.55 -0.94
N VAL A 131 11.52 6.84 -0.96
CA VAL A 131 11.91 7.62 0.23
C VAL A 131 10.77 7.70 1.26
N PHE A 132 9.52 7.78 0.81
CA PHE A 132 8.35 7.74 1.67
C PHE A 132 8.35 6.50 2.57
N CYS A 133 8.61 5.32 2.00
CA CYS A 133 8.69 4.08 2.77
C CYS A 133 9.91 4.02 3.70
N ALA A 134 10.96 4.80 3.41
CA ALA A 134 12.19 4.80 4.22
C ALA A 134 11.94 5.32 5.63
N SER A 135 11.16 6.42 5.75
CA SER A 135 11.00 7.11 7.03
C SER A 135 9.68 7.87 7.21
N ALA A 136 9.01 8.31 6.13
CA ALA A 136 7.82 9.15 6.26
C ALA A 136 6.54 8.35 6.59
N CYS A 137 6.49 7.06 6.23
CA CYS A 137 5.35 6.20 6.51
C CYS A 137 5.44 5.61 7.94
N PRO A 138 4.47 5.88 8.83
CA PRO A 138 4.49 5.35 10.20
C PRO A 138 4.40 3.82 10.25
N LEU A 139 3.67 3.19 9.30
CA LEU A 139 3.58 1.74 9.20
C LEU A 139 4.94 1.11 8.85
N GLY A 140 5.72 1.77 8.00
CA GLY A 140 7.08 1.37 7.68
C GLY A 140 8.04 1.60 8.84
N ALA A 141 7.86 2.69 9.58
CA ALA A 141 8.68 3.05 10.72
C ALA A 141 8.56 2.03 11.87
N ILE A 142 7.34 1.69 12.29
CA ILE A 142 7.12 0.70 13.36
C ILE A 142 7.71 -0.66 13.01
N GLN A 143 7.55 -1.12 11.76
CA GLN A 143 8.11 -2.39 11.32
C GLN A 143 9.65 -2.37 11.21
N ASP A 144 10.26 -1.22 10.90
CA ASP A 144 11.73 -1.10 10.84
C ASP A 144 12.40 -1.14 12.22
N LEU A 145 11.69 -0.65 13.25
CA LEU A 145 12.16 -0.64 14.62
C LEU A 145 12.20 -2.05 15.25
N VAL A 146 11.30 -2.94 14.85
CA VAL A 146 11.20 -4.30 15.40
C VAL A 146 12.14 -5.32 14.72
N ILE A 147 12.85 -4.95 13.65
CA ILE A 147 13.76 -5.86 12.95
C ILE A 147 14.97 -6.20 13.83
N VAL A 148 15.05 -7.45 14.30
CA VAL A 148 16.15 -7.95 15.15
C VAL A 148 17.13 -8.77 14.31
N LYS A 149 16.70 -9.88 13.72
CA LYS A 149 17.54 -10.80 12.96
C LYS A 149 16.88 -11.18 11.64
N PRO A 150 17.08 -10.39 10.57
CA PRO A 150 16.44 -10.66 9.31
C PRO A 150 16.95 -11.95 8.67
N VAL A 151 16.01 -12.83 8.29
CA VAL A 151 16.27 -14.09 7.59
C VAL A 151 16.07 -13.87 6.08
N LYS A 152 16.96 -14.45 5.27
CA LYS A 152 16.82 -14.42 3.81
C LYS A 152 15.70 -15.37 3.39
N MET A 153 14.67 -14.85 2.74
CA MET A 153 13.57 -15.65 2.19
C MET A 153 13.98 -16.36 0.91
N ALA A 154 13.39 -17.52 0.65
CA ALA A 154 13.55 -18.22 -0.62
C ALA A 154 13.07 -17.32 -1.79
N PRO A 155 13.83 -17.23 -2.91
CA PRO A 155 13.49 -16.30 -4.00
C PRO A 155 12.11 -16.54 -4.62
N TRP A 156 11.70 -17.79 -4.76
CA TRP A 156 10.38 -18.13 -5.31
C TRP A 156 9.24 -17.63 -4.41
N LEU A 157 9.38 -17.81 -3.08
CA LEU A 157 8.38 -17.36 -2.10
C LEU A 157 8.30 -15.83 -2.10
N GLN A 158 9.44 -15.14 -2.14
CA GLN A 158 9.49 -13.69 -2.22
C GLN A 158 8.79 -13.17 -3.48
N LYS A 159 9.02 -13.79 -4.62
CA LYS A 159 8.39 -13.41 -5.90
C LYS A 159 6.87 -13.60 -5.84
N THR A 160 6.41 -14.76 -5.38
CA THR A 160 4.98 -15.06 -5.28
C THR A 160 4.28 -14.10 -4.33
N LEU A 161 4.82 -13.89 -3.12
CA LEU A 161 4.24 -12.95 -2.15
C LEU A 161 4.28 -11.49 -2.65
N SER A 162 5.23 -11.12 -3.49
CA SER A 162 5.31 -9.76 -4.05
C SER A 162 4.20 -9.41 -5.03
N LEU A 163 3.41 -10.38 -5.48
CA LEU A 163 2.22 -10.18 -6.32
C LEU A 163 0.99 -9.78 -5.48
N PHE A 164 0.94 -10.20 -4.23
CA PHE A 164 -0.23 -9.96 -3.38
C PHE A 164 -0.59 -8.47 -3.18
N PRO A 165 0.36 -7.53 -2.99
CA PRO A 165 0.03 -6.09 -2.92
C PRO A 165 -0.70 -5.55 -4.15
N PHE A 166 -0.42 -6.10 -5.33
CA PHE A 166 -1.10 -5.70 -6.58
C PHE A 166 -2.53 -6.24 -6.63
N VAL A 167 -2.74 -7.50 -6.21
CA VAL A 167 -4.08 -8.09 -6.09
C VAL A 167 -4.92 -7.29 -5.10
N TYR A 168 -4.34 -6.98 -3.94
CA TYR A 168 -5.01 -6.18 -2.90
C TYR A 168 -5.31 -4.75 -3.37
N LEU A 169 -4.38 -4.12 -4.10
CA LEU A 169 -4.59 -2.82 -4.74
C LEU A 169 -5.79 -2.86 -5.70
N GLY A 170 -5.82 -3.85 -6.58
CA GLY A 170 -6.91 -3.97 -7.56
C GLY A 170 -8.26 -4.24 -6.89
N LEU A 171 -8.31 -5.09 -5.87
CA LEU A 171 -9.52 -5.31 -5.07
C LEU A 171 -9.96 -4.03 -4.36
N ALA A 172 -9.03 -3.30 -3.73
CA ALA A 172 -9.34 -2.05 -3.04
C ALA A 172 -9.93 -0.99 -3.98
N VAL A 173 -9.38 -0.89 -5.20
CA VAL A 173 -9.91 0.00 -6.24
C VAL A 173 -11.31 -0.45 -6.68
N LEU A 174 -11.52 -1.76 -6.91
CA LEU A 174 -12.82 -2.30 -7.34
C LEU A 174 -13.91 -2.04 -6.29
N TYR A 175 -13.63 -2.37 -5.01
CA TYR A 175 -14.62 -2.16 -3.94
C TYR A 175 -14.90 -0.68 -3.68
N ALA A 176 -13.90 0.18 -3.74
CA ALA A 176 -14.11 1.62 -3.63
C ALA A 176 -14.87 2.20 -4.83
N ALA A 177 -14.53 1.79 -6.06
CA ALA A 177 -15.18 2.26 -7.28
C ALA A 177 -16.66 1.85 -7.38
N THR A 178 -17.02 0.71 -6.78
CA THR A 178 -18.41 0.24 -6.71
C THR A 178 -19.19 0.81 -5.51
N GLY A 179 -18.52 1.56 -4.62
CA GLY A 179 -19.14 2.10 -3.40
C GLY A 179 -19.44 1.05 -2.33
N THR A 180 -18.84 -0.15 -2.44
CA THR A 180 -19.14 -1.29 -1.58
C THR A 180 -18.54 -1.15 -0.20
N ASP A 181 -17.22 -1.02 -0.09
CA ASP A 181 -16.51 -0.94 1.19
C ASP A 181 -15.10 -0.36 1.02
N PHE A 182 -14.59 0.24 2.08
CA PHE A 182 -13.21 0.69 2.19
C PHE A 182 -12.34 -0.37 2.87
N ILE A 183 -12.07 -1.47 2.13
CA ILE A 183 -11.38 -2.65 2.65
C ILE A 183 -9.99 -2.35 3.24
N ILE A 184 -9.27 -1.36 2.71
CA ILE A 184 -7.97 -0.96 3.25
C ILE A 184 -8.15 -0.38 4.66
N CYS A 185 -9.04 0.60 4.83
CA CYS A 185 -9.25 1.26 6.12
C CYS A 185 -9.87 0.32 7.16
N ARG A 186 -10.70 -0.62 6.71
CA ARG A 186 -11.40 -1.57 7.56
C ARG A 186 -10.48 -2.65 8.10
N TYR A 187 -9.56 -3.17 7.27
CA TYR A 187 -8.71 -4.32 7.61
C TYR A 187 -7.23 -3.96 7.83
N ASP A 188 -6.88 -2.65 7.91
CA ASP A 188 -5.50 -2.25 8.24
C ASP A 188 -5.20 -2.47 9.72
N PRO A 189 -4.31 -3.42 10.06
CA PRO A 189 -4.02 -3.76 11.44
C PRO A 189 -3.27 -2.67 12.20
N PHE A 190 -2.51 -1.83 11.50
CA PHE A 190 -1.69 -0.79 12.14
C PHE A 190 -2.49 0.48 12.45
N VAL A 191 -3.46 0.82 11.62
CA VAL A 191 -4.39 1.93 11.91
C VAL A 191 -5.12 1.66 13.22
N GLY A 192 -5.52 0.40 13.45
CA GLY A 192 -6.12 -0.02 14.70
C GLY A 192 -5.22 0.17 15.92
N ILE A 193 -3.93 -0.16 15.79
CA ILE A 193 -2.94 0.05 16.84
C ILE A 193 -2.75 1.55 17.12
N PHE A 194 -2.65 2.40 16.10
CA PHE A 194 -2.46 3.84 16.26
C PHE A 194 -3.68 4.54 16.87
N ARG A 195 -4.88 4.08 16.57
CA ARG A 195 -6.13 4.62 17.10
C ARG A 195 -6.51 4.08 18.49
N MET A 196 -5.84 3.02 18.94
CA MET A 196 -6.14 2.30 20.19
C MET A 196 -7.62 1.91 20.33
N GLY A 197 -8.33 1.72 19.23
CA GLY A 197 -9.78 1.49 19.19
C GLY A 197 -10.21 0.47 18.14
N ALA A 198 -9.32 -0.45 17.73
CA ALA A 198 -9.67 -1.51 16.80
C ALA A 198 -10.25 -2.73 17.51
N GLU A 199 -10.99 -3.53 16.74
CA GLU A 199 -11.44 -4.84 17.19
C GLU A 199 -10.23 -5.75 17.52
N PHE A 200 -10.39 -6.59 18.54
CA PHE A 200 -9.31 -7.43 19.06
C PHE A 200 -8.58 -8.25 17.99
N HIS A 201 -9.30 -8.78 17.01
CA HIS A 201 -8.71 -9.58 15.94
C HIS A 201 -7.76 -8.76 15.03
N LEU A 202 -8.02 -7.47 14.80
CA LEU A 202 -7.13 -6.59 14.03
C LEU A 202 -5.86 -6.24 14.81
N ILE A 203 -5.98 -6.02 16.12
CA ILE A 203 -4.83 -5.79 17.00
C ILE A 203 -3.94 -7.04 17.00
N LEU A 204 -4.55 -8.22 17.17
CA LEU A 204 -3.83 -9.50 17.12
C LEU A 204 -3.10 -9.70 15.79
N LEU A 205 -3.77 -9.40 14.67
CA LEU A 205 -3.15 -9.44 13.34
C LEU A 205 -1.95 -8.48 13.23
N GLY A 206 -2.07 -7.27 13.77
CA GLY A 206 -0.98 -6.30 13.82
C GLY A 206 0.22 -6.80 14.63
N ILE A 207 -0.03 -7.39 15.79
CA ILE A 207 1.00 -8.01 16.62
C ILE A 207 1.67 -9.17 15.87
N CYS A 208 0.90 -10.02 15.20
CA CYS A 208 1.45 -11.10 14.37
C CYS A 208 2.39 -10.56 13.27
N PHE A 209 2.01 -9.47 12.58
CA PHE A 209 2.89 -8.82 11.60
C PHE A 209 4.16 -8.26 12.22
N LEU A 210 4.11 -7.71 13.44
CA LEU A 210 5.30 -7.23 14.14
C LEU A 210 6.21 -8.37 14.58
N LEU A 211 5.66 -9.47 15.07
CA LEU A 211 6.42 -10.68 15.45
C LEU A 211 7.12 -11.30 14.24
N ILE A 212 6.40 -11.47 13.13
CA ILE A 212 6.98 -11.91 11.85
C ILE A 212 8.04 -10.88 11.40
N GLY A 213 7.80 -9.60 11.63
CA GLY A 213 8.67 -8.48 11.28
C GLY A 213 10.05 -8.54 11.94
N MET A 214 10.19 -9.21 13.09
CA MET A 214 11.48 -9.43 13.75
C MET A 214 12.45 -10.25 12.88
N PHE A 215 11.89 -11.19 12.09
CA PHE A 215 12.66 -12.10 11.23
C PHE A 215 12.51 -11.78 9.74
N VAL A 216 11.33 -11.36 9.30
CA VAL A 216 11.08 -10.95 7.91
C VAL A 216 10.92 -9.43 7.88
N ALA A 217 11.92 -8.74 7.34
CA ALA A 217 11.91 -7.29 7.33
C ALA A 217 10.67 -6.71 6.63
N ARG A 218 9.90 -5.91 7.37
CA ARG A 218 8.70 -5.17 6.91
C ARG A 218 7.70 -6.06 6.14
N PRO A 219 7.15 -7.14 6.73
CA PRO A 219 6.30 -8.09 6.01
C PRO A 219 5.05 -7.44 5.44
N TYR A 220 4.37 -6.57 6.18
CA TYR A 220 3.19 -5.86 5.71
C TYR A 220 3.52 -4.91 4.54
N CYS A 221 4.52 -4.05 4.68
CA CYS A 221 4.91 -3.11 3.63
C CYS A 221 5.39 -3.79 2.34
N ARG A 222 5.94 -5.00 2.48
CA ARG A 222 6.54 -5.75 1.39
C ARG A 222 5.54 -6.60 0.63
N PHE A 223 4.59 -7.23 1.35
CA PHE A 223 3.73 -8.28 0.81
C PHE A 223 2.25 -7.99 0.90
N VAL A 224 1.82 -6.92 1.58
CA VAL A 224 0.39 -6.61 1.74
C VAL A 224 0.06 -5.19 1.28
N CYS A 225 0.90 -4.21 1.58
CA CYS A 225 0.60 -2.79 1.38
C CYS A 225 0.27 -2.43 -0.08
N PRO A 226 -0.98 -2.03 -0.41
CA PRO A 226 -1.38 -1.70 -1.78
C PRO A 226 -0.71 -0.42 -2.29
N TYR A 227 -0.47 0.55 -1.42
CA TYR A 227 0.29 1.76 -1.78
C TYR A 227 1.76 1.44 -2.09
N GLY A 228 2.31 0.40 -1.43
CA GLY A 228 3.63 -0.15 -1.75
C GLY A 228 3.75 -0.66 -3.18
N ALA A 229 2.66 -1.20 -3.76
CA ALA A 229 2.60 -1.60 -5.17
C ALA A 229 2.70 -0.38 -6.11
N LEU A 230 1.96 0.70 -5.83
CA LEU A 230 2.06 1.95 -6.60
C LEU A 230 3.45 2.56 -6.52
N LEU A 231 4.04 2.62 -5.31
CA LEU A 231 5.39 3.12 -5.11
C LEU A 231 6.44 2.23 -5.79
N LYS A 232 6.22 0.92 -5.93
CA LYS A 232 7.10 0.02 -6.67
C LYS A 232 7.10 0.35 -8.16
N ILE A 233 5.92 0.60 -8.74
CA ILE A 233 5.78 0.99 -10.16
C ILE A 233 6.45 2.35 -10.39
N THR A 234 6.13 3.37 -9.60
CA THR A 234 6.67 4.73 -9.79
C THR A 234 8.18 4.79 -9.56
N SER A 235 8.68 4.08 -8.54
CA SER A 235 10.12 4.00 -8.25
C SER A 235 10.92 3.28 -9.34
N PHE A 236 10.31 2.36 -10.09
CA PHE A 236 10.96 1.72 -11.23
C PHE A 236 11.40 2.75 -12.28
N PHE A 237 10.61 3.81 -12.47
CA PHE A 237 10.89 4.91 -13.38
C PHE A 237 11.67 6.07 -12.72
N SER A 238 12.18 5.87 -11.49
CA SER A 238 12.86 6.95 -10.76
C SER A 238 14.11 7.46 -11.51
N ARG A 239 14.24 8.79 -11.52
CA ARG A 239 15.40 9.46 -12.15
C ARG A 239 16.68 9.24 -11.35
N LYS A 240 16.60 9.42 -10.03
CA LYS A 240 17.70 9.15 -9.09
C LYS A 240 17.31 8.02 -8.17
N HIS A 241 18.26 7.17 -7.84
CA HIS A 241 18.04 6.06 -6.93
C HIS A 241 19.20 5.97 -5.94
N LEU A 242 18.97 5.28 -4.81
CA LEU A 242 19.98 5.09 -3.79
C LEU A 242 21.24 4.43 -4.38
N SER A 243 22.36 5.15 -4.38
CA SER A 243 23.68 4.62 -4.70
C SER A 243 24.33 4.03 -3.44
N ILE A 244 24.80 2.78 -3.53
CA ILE A 244 25.40 2.08 -2.39
C ILE A 244 26.79 2.62 -2.13
N THR A 245 27.59 2.74 -3.17
CA THR A 245 29.00 3.14 -3.13
C THR A 245 29.15 4.60 -3.56
N PRO A 246 29.94 5.43 -2.82
CA PRO A 246 30.21 6.80 -3.25
C PRO A 246 31.21 6.88 -4.40
N GLU A 247 32.13 5.91 -4.48
CA GLU A 247 33.23 5.80 -5.44
C GLU A 247 33.23 4.44 -6.13
N GLU A 248 34.40 3.87 -6.43
CA GLU A 248 34.52 2.57 -7.06
C GLU A 248 34.16 1.42 -6.10
N CYS A 249 33.43 0.43 -6.60
CA CYS A 249 33.00 -0.73 -5.83
C CYS A 249 34.12 -1.77 -5.73
N ILE A 250 34.51 -2.14 -4.51
CA ILE A 250 35.51 -3.18 -4.24
C ILE A 250 34.94 -4.61 -4.20
N SER A 251 33.71 -4.81 -4.58
CA SER A 251 33.02 -6.12 -4.66
C SER A 251 33.04 -6.98 -3.38
N CYS A 252 33.09 -6.36 -2.20
CA CYS A 252 33.18 -7.03 -0.89
C CYS A 252 31.91 -7.78 -0.45
N LYS A 253 30.79 -7.69 -1.15
CA LYS A 253 29.48 -8.33 -0.90
C LYS A 253 28.74 -7.89 0.38
N LEU A 254 29.35 -7.11 1.27
CA LEU A 254 28.75 -6.69 2.56
C LEU A 254 27.39 -6.00 2.40
N CYS A 255 27.21 -5.16 1.37
CA CYS A 255 25.95 -4.50 1.09
C CYS A 255 24.80 -5.50 0.80
N LYS A 256 25.10 -6.59 0.05
CA LYS A 256 24.12 -7.64 -0.28
C LYS A 256 23.71 -8.42 0.95
N GLU A 257 24.65 -8.70 1.83
CA GLU A 257 24.40 -9.44 3.07
C GLU A 257 23.65 -8.61 4.10
N SER A 258 23.90 -7.31 4.16
CA SER A 258 23.23 -6.38 5.06
C SER A 258 21.81 -6.03 4.64
N CYS A 259 21.41 -6.31 3.39
CA CYS A 259 20.09 -5.97 2.88
C CYS A 259 19.03 -7.00 3.31
N PRO A 260 18.12 -6.67 4.24
CA PRO A 260 17.11 -7.60 4.71
C PRO A 260 15.98 -7.84 3.69
N PHE A 261 15.92 -7.01 2.65
CA PHE A 261 14.88 -7.06 1.63
C PHE A 261 15.29 -7.88 0.39
N GLY A 262 16.56 -8.25 0.27
CA GLY A 262 17.09 -8.90 -0.93
C GLY A 262 17.02 -8.02 -2.17
N ALA A 263 17.01 -6.69 -1.99
CA ALA A 263 16.85 -5.71 -3.05
C ALA A 263 18.19 -5.21 -3.64
N ILE A 264 19.26 -5.99 -3.52
CA ILE A 264 20.56 -5.65 -4.09
C ILE A 264 20.91 -6.67 -5.17
N ASP A 265 21.02 -6.16 -6.36
CA ASP A 265 21.42 -6.91 -7.54
C ASP A 265 22.95 -7.01 -7.57
N TYR A 266 23.48 -8.17 -7.98
CA TYR A 266 24.92 -8.44 -8.09
C TYR A 266 25.47 -8.09 -9.48
N PRO A 267 26.78 -7.78 -9.59
CA PRO A 267 27.41 -7.60 -10.88
C PRO A 267 27.38 -8.92 -11.66
N ILE A 268 27.16 -8.82 -12.97
CA ILE A 268 27.11 -9.95 -13.89
C ILE A 268 28.26 -9.76 -14.87
N ASP A 269 29.18 -10.71 -14.93
CA ASP A 269 30.34 -10.67 -15.83
C ASP A 269 29.91 -10.71 -17.28
N GLU A 270 30.66 -10.01 -18.15
CA GLU A 270 30.36 -9.94 -19.58
C GLU A 270 30.37 -11.31 -20.29
N LYS A 271 31.10 -12.28 -19.73
CA LYS A 271 31.18 -13.64 -20.27
C LYS A 271 29.94 -14.48 -20.04
N GLU A 272 29.22 -14.24 -18.93
CA GLU A 272 27.94 -14.91 -18.58
C GLU A 272 26.74 -14.25 -19.29
N ASN A 273 26.95 -13.07 -19.88
CA ASN A 273 25.84 -12.17 -20.29
C ASN A 273 25.56 -12.23 -21.80
N LYS A 274 25.96 -13.30 -22.48
CA LYS A 274 25.54 -13.51 -23.87
C LYS A 274 24.12 -14.05 -23.88
N ALA A 275 23.16 -13.18 -24.26
CA ALA A 275 21.79 -13.58 -24.54
C ALA A 275 21.77 -14.82 -25.45
N THR A 276 21.38 -15.95 -24.90
CA THR A 276 21.34 -17.21 -25.63
C THR A 276 20.07 -17.23 -26.49
N ARG A 277 20.10 -17.96 -27.61
CA ARG A 277 18.92 -18.14 -28.49
C ARG A 277 17.70 -18.68 -27.71
N THR A 278 17.94 -19.44 -26.66
CA THR A 278 16.90 -19.90 -25.69
C THR A 278 16.26 -18.78 -24.89
N ASP A 279 16.99 -17.73 -24.53
CA ASP A 279 16.45 -16.62 -23.74
C ASP A 279 15.58 -15.72 -24.63
N PHE A 280 15.97 -15.53 -25.88
CA PHE A 280 15.14 -14.82 -26.87
C PHE A 280 13.82 -15.57 -27.14
N ARG A 281 13.86 -16.92 -27.23
CA ARG A 281 12.63 -17.73 -27.36
C ARG A 281 11.73 -17.58 -26.12
N LYS A 282 12.29 -17.63 -24.92
CA LYS A 282 11.53 -17.41 -23.68
C LYS A 282 10.90 -16.02 -23.64
N PHE A 283 11.64 -14.99 -24.06
CA PHE A 283 11.12 -13.62 -24.15
C PHE A 283 9.91 -13.55 -25.07
N ILE A 284 9.98 -14.13 -26.29
CA ILE A 284 8.84 -14.15 -27.21
C ILE A 284 7.66 -14.90 -26.61
N VAL A 285 7.89 -16.07 -26.00
CA VAL A 285 6.85 -16.86 -25.37
C VAL A 285 6.13 -16.07 -24.28
N TYR A 286 6.87 -15.39 -23.39
CA TYR A 286 6.28 -14.60 -22.32
C TYR A 286 5.61 -13.32 -22.84
N ALA A 287 6.12 -12.72 -23.91
CA ALA A 287 5.49 -11.57 -24.56
C ALA A 287 4.13 -11.94 -25.19
N VAL A 288 4.02 -13.12 -25.80
CA VAL A 288 2.76 -13.64 -26.33
C VAL A 288 1.83 -14.12 -25.22
N LEU A 289 2.39 -14.69 -24.15
CA LEU A 289 1.62 -15.16 -23.00
C LEU A 289 0.97 -13.99 -22.22
N LEU A 290 1.59 -12.81 -22.22
CA LEU A 290 1.08 -11.65 -21.48
C LEU A 290 -0.36 -11.27 -21.86
N PRO A 291 -0.72 -11.01 -23.13
CA PRO A 291 -2.10 -10.69 -23.48
C PRO A 291 -3.05 -11.86 -23.22
N VAL A 292 -2.59 -13.10 -23.32
CA VAL A 292 -3.40 -14.29 -22.97
C VAL A 292 -3.71 -14.29 -21.48
N LEU A 293 -2.72 -14.03 -20.61
CA LEU A 293 -2.93 -13.94 -19.16
C LEU A 293 -3.88 -12.80 -18.80
N MET A 294 -3.79 -11.66 -19.49
CA MET A 294 -4.73 -10.55 -19.28
C MET A 294 -6.16 -10.95 -19.63
N PHE A 295 -6.35 -11.59 -20.78
CA PHE A 295 -7.68 -12.00 -21.24
C PHE A 295 -8.28 -13.10 -20.35
N VAL A 296 -7.52 -14.17 -20.09
CA VAL A 296 -7.95 -15.27 -19.22
C VAL A 296 -8.21 -14.80 -17.79
N GLY A 297 -7.33 -13.95 -17.24
CA GLY A 297 -7.52 -13.33 -15.93
C GLY A 297 -8.79 -12.48 -15.89
N GLY A 298 -9.02 -11.66 -16.93
CA GLY A 298 -10.25 -10.86 -17.07
C GLY A 298 -11.50 -11.71 -17.06
N LEU A 299 -11.54 -12.78 -17.85
CA LEU A 299 -12.67 -13.72 -17.89
C LEU A 299 -12.87 -14.41 -16.54
N ALA A 300 -11.82 -14.91 -15.90
CA ALA A 300 -11.88 -15.64 -14.63
C ALA A 300 -12.46 -14.78 -13.49
N VAL A 301 -11.99 -13.54 -13.34
CA VAL A 301 -12.49 -12.64 -12.28
C VAL A 301 -13.87 -12.11 -12.64
N SER A 302 -14.14 -11.78 -13.91
CA SER A 302 -15.45 -11.34 -14.36
C SER A 302 -16.53 -12.43 -14.16
N SER A 303 -16.20 -13.71 -14.37
CA SER A 303 -17.13 -14.82 -14.11
C SER A 303 -17.46 -15.01 -12.63
N SER A 304 -16.54 -14.56 -11.73
CA SER A 304 -16.71 -14.62 -10.27
C SER A 304 -17.46 -13.41 -9.70
N TYR A 305 -18.09 -12.58 -10.51
CA TYR A 305 -18.74 -11.32 -10.10
C TYR A 305 -19.79 -11.52 -8.99
N LYS A 306 -20.53 -12.62 -9.00
CA LYS A 306 -21.55 -12.93 -7.97
C LYS A 306 -20.94 -13.09 -6.59
N LEU A 307 -19.75 -13.71 -6.50
CA LEU A 307 -19.04 -13.87 -5.24
C LEU A 307 -18.52 -12.52 -4.74
N LEU A 308 -17.89 -11.74 -5.63
CA LEU A 308 -17.33 -10.44 -5.29
C LEU A 308 -18.41 -9.43 -4.91
N SER A 309 -19.52 -9.37 -5.65
CA SER A 309 -20.61 -8.44 -5.41
C SER A 309 -21.41 -8.73 -4.14
N ASN A 310 -21.36 -9.97 -3.63
CA ASN A 310 -22.07 -10.34 -2.40
C ASN A 310 -21.55 -9.60 -1.14
N ALA A 311 -20.40 -8.98 -1.23
CA ALA A 311 -19.88 -8.11 -0.16
C ALA A 311 -20.63 -6.75 -0.12
N HIS A 312 -21.36 -6.37 -1.19
CA HIS A 312 -22.17 -5.15 -1.19
C HIS A 312 -23.44 -5.35 -0.36
N PRO A 313 -23.78 -4.44 0.58
CA PRO A 313 -24.93 -4.62 1.47
C PRO A 313 -26.25 -4.89 0.74
N ASP A 314 -26.55 -4.11 -0.31
CA ASP A 314 -27.81 -4.26 -1.05
C ASP A 314 -27.86 -5.57 -1.83
N VAL A 315 -26.74 -6.03 -2.39
CA VAL A 315 -26.65 -7.32 -3.09
C VAL A 315 -26.79 -8.48 -2.11
N HIS A 316 -26.14 -8.39 -0.95
CA HIS A 316 -26.25 -9.38 0.10
C HIS A 316 -27.68 -9.52 0.61
N LEU A 317 -28.32 -8.38 0.91
CA LEU A 317 -29.72 -8.33 1.37
C LEU A 317 -30.69 -8.86 0.30
N ALA A 318 -30.52 -8.45 -0.97
CA ALA A 318 -31.34 -8.96 -2.06
C ALA A 318 -31.22 -10.48 -2.21
N ASN A 319 -30.01 -11.02 -2.20
CA ASN A 319 -29.75 -12.46 -2.26
C ASN A 319 -30.34 -13.21 -1.06
N LEU A 320 -30.24 -12.62 0.15
CA LEU A 320 -30.82 -13.19 1.37
C LEU A 320 -32.34 -13.28 1.29
N LEU A 321 -33.01 -12.19 0.89
CA LEU A 321 -34.47 -12.13 0.80
C LEU A 321 -35.04 -12.98 -0.35
N ILE A 322 -34.30 -13.16 -1.44
CA ILE A 322 -34.66 -14.07 -2.55
C ILE A 322 -34.53 -15.52 -2.10
N SER A 323 -33.47 -15.86 -1.36
CA SER A 323 -33.21 -17.25 -0.92
C SER A 323 -34.12 -17.67 0.24
N LYS A 324 -34.53 -16.74 1.10
CA LYS A 324 -35.33 -16.99 2.31
C LYS A 324 -36.45 -15.93 2.43
N PRO A 325 -37.51 -16.03 1.65
CA PRO A 325 -38.63 -15.07 1.69
C PRO A 325 -39.37 -15.03 3.04
N GLU A 326 -39.24 -16.09 3.83
CA GLU A 326 -39.84 -16.19 5.19
C GLU A 326 -39.30 -15.12 6.14
N LEU A 327 -38.05 -14.65 5.93
CA LEU A 327 -37.42 -13.60 6.74
C LEU A 327 -38.17 -12.25 6.67
N MET A 328 -38.94 -12.01 5.61
CA MET A 328 -39.75 -10.81 5.48
C MET A 328 -40.92 -10.77 6.48
N GLN A 329 -41.32 -11.92 7.04
CA GLN A 329 -42.46 -12.01 7.96
C GLN A 329 -42.04 -12.10 9.44
N GLN A 330 -40.91 -12.68 9.75
CA GLN A 330 -40.46 -12.94 11.12
C GLN A 330 -38.93 -12.88 11.27
N SER A 331 -38.28 -11.80 10.86
CA SER A 331 -36.84 -11.64 11.07
C SER A 331 -36.52 -10.64 12.17
N ASN A 332 -35.58 -11.03 13.07
CA ASN A 332 -34.92 -10.13 14.01
C ASN A 332 -33.64 -9.53 13.41
N ASP A 333 -33.35 -9.83 12.15
CA ASP A 333 -32.19 -9.27 11.47
C ASP A 333 -32.39 -7.78 11.21
N ILE A 334 -31.47 -6.97 11.70
CA ILE A 334 -31.53 -5.50 11.67
C ILE A 334 -31.61 -4.98 10.24
N ASP A 335 -30.90 -5.59 9.30
CA ASP A 335 -30.87 -5.16 7.90
C ASP A 335 -32.23 -5.42 7.24
N VAL A 336 -32.87 -6.56 7.52
CA VAL A 336 -34.20 -6.90 7.02
C VAL A 336 -35.26 -5.98 7.62
N VAL A 337 -35.24 -5.75 8.94
CA VAL A 337 -36.19 -4.86 9.63
C VAL A 337 -36.07 -3.43 9.10
N THR A 338 -34.84 -2.95 8.91
CA THR A 338 -34.57 -1.62 8.36
C THR A 338 -35.09 -1.49 6.92
N PHE A 339 -34.88 -2.53 6.10
CA PHE A 339 -35.44 -2.56 4.74
C PHE A 339 -36.96 -2.50 4.74
N MET A 340 -37.61 -3.32 5.57
CA MET A 340 -39.07 -3.32 5.67
C MET A 340 -39.64 -1.98 6.14
N SER A 341 -38.96 -1.31 7.09
CA SER A 341 -39.37 0.01 7.57
C SER A 341 -39.14 1.15 6.55
N SER A 342 -38.23 0.94 5.58
CA SER A 342 -37.93 1.95 4.54
C SER A 342 -39.03 2.12 3.50
N GLY A 343 -40.00 1.21 3.42
CA GLY A 343 -41.07 1.23 2.42
C GLY A 343 -40.62 0.93 1.00
N LYS A 344 -39.36 0.57 0.76
CA LYS A 344 -38.84 0.14 -0.54
C LYS A 344 -39.43 -1.21 -0.95
N SER A 345 -39.77 -1.38 -2.22
CA SER A 345 -40.22 -2.70 -2.74
C SER A 345 -39.02 -3.63 -2.96
N LEU A 346 -39.22 -4.94 -2.76
CA LEU A 346 -38.21 -5.95 -3.06
C LEU A 346 -37.73 -5.86 -4.53
N LYS A 347 -38.67 -5.51 -5.47
CA LYS A 347 -38.35 -5.34 -6.87
C LYS A 347 -37.33 -4.21 -7.10
N THR A 348 -37.46 -3.12 -6.37
CA THR A 348 -36.53 -1.98 -6.44
C THR A 348 -35.17 -2.39 -5.92
N LEU A 349 -35.10 -3.09 -4.76
CA LEU A 349 -33.84 -3.58 -4.19
C LEU A 349 -33.12 -4.53 -5.18
N VAL A 350 -33.85 -5.46 -5.80
CA VAL A 350 -33.28 -6.40 -6.78
C VAL A 350 -32.76 -5.65 -8.01
N SER A 351 -33.47 -4.62 -8.48
CA SER A 351 -33.00 -3.82 -9.62
C SER A 351 -31.72 -3.03 -9.27
N GLU A 352 -31.63 -2.44 -8.07
CA GLU A 352 -30.42 -1.76 -7.58
C GLU A 352 -29.25 -2.75 -7.44
N ALA A 353 -29.50 -3.93 -6.87
CA ALA A 353 -28.52 -5.00 -6.74
C ALA A 353 -27.97 -5.49 -8.08
N THR A 354 -28.83 -5.61 -9.12
CA THR A 354 -28.36 -6.02 -10.46
C THR A 354 -27.45 -4.98 -11.11
N VAL A 355 -27.73 -3.69 -10.93
CA VAL A 355 -26.84 -2.60 -11.40
C VAL A 355 -25.46 -2.70 -10.73
N VAL A 356 -25.41 -2.98 -9.44
CA VAL A 356 -24.15 -3.19 -8.71
C VAL A 356 -23.43 -4.42 -9.23
N GLN A 357 -24.12 -5.54 -9.45
CA GLN A 357 -23.54 -6.76 -10.00
C GLN A 357 -22.93 -6.53 -11.39
N ASP A 358 -23.58 -5.76 -12.26
CA ASP A 358 -23.03 -5.40 -13.58
C ASP A 358 -21.75 -4.56 -13.45
N LYS A 359 -21.70 -3.60 -12.50
CA LYS A 359 -20.47 -2.88 -12.20
C LYS A 359 -19.34 -3.83 -11.76
N PHE A 360 -19.65 -4.82 -10.93
CA PHE A 360 -18.68 -5.85 -10.53
C PHE A 360 -18.22 -6.76 -11.67
N LYS A 361 -19.10 -7.07 -12.62
CA LYS A 361 -18.77 -7.86 -13.80
C LYS A 361 -17.77 -7.12 -14.69
N VAL A 362 -18.02 -5.85 -14.97
CA VAL A 362 -17.13 -5.00 -15.77
C VAL A 362 -15.83 -4.70 -15.01
N GLY A 363 -15.92 -4.27 -13.76
CA GLY A 363 -14.76 -3.98 -12.92
C GLY A 363 -13.91 -5.23 -12.64
N GLY A 364 -14.56 -6.39 -12.48
CA GLY A 364 -13.88 -7.69 -12.35
C GLY A 364 -13.05 -8.06 -13.56
N TRP A 365 -13.53 -7.73 -14.77
CA TRP A 365 -12.75 -7.93 -15.99
C TRP A 365 -11.47 -7.09 -15.98
N TYR A 366 -11.55 -5.80 -15.62
CA TYR A 366 -10.37 -4.93 -15.49
C TYR A 366 -9.43 -5.40 -14.38
N LEU A 367 -9.96 -5.83 -13.25
CA LEU A 367 -9.16 -6.39 -12.15
C LEU A 367 -8.40 -7.64 -12.59
N GLY A 368 -9.06 -8.58 -13.25
CA GLY A 368 -8.44 -9.81 -13.72
C GLY A 368 -7.39 -9.56 -14.81
N ALA A 369 -7.67 -8.64 -15.74
CA ALA A 369 -6.70 -8.21 -16.75
C ALA A 369 -5.47 -7.53 -16.11
N PHE A 370 -5.67 -6.70 -15.09
CA PHE A 370 -4.59 -6.08 -14.33
C PHE A 370 -3.72 -7.13 -13.61
N ILE A 371 -4.32 -8.13 -12.96
CA ILE A 371 -3.57 -9.23 -12.32
C ILE A 371 -2.78 -10.00 -13.36
N GLY A 372 -3.40 -10.34 -14.49
CA GLY A 372 -2.73 -11.00 -15.62
C GLY A 372 -1.54 -10.20 -16.17
N LEU A 373 -1.70 -8.88 -16.29
CA LEU A 373 -0.63 -7.96 -16.68
C LEU A 373 0.54 -8.01 -15.69
N VAL A 374 0.26 -7.92 -14.38
CA VAL A 374 1.30 -7.95 -13.34
C VAL A 374 2.08 -9.28 -13.36
N ILE A 375 1.38 -10.40 -13.50
CA ILE A 375 2.00 -11.73 -13.61
C ILE A 375 2.85 -11.80 -14.88
N GLY A 376 2.31 -11.40 -16.03
CA GLY A 376 3.03 -11.41 -17.30
C GLY A 376 4.29 -10.53 -17.30
N LEU A 377 4.20 -9.31 -16.73
CA LEU A 377 5.36 -8.43 -16.56
C LEU A 377 6.39 -9.00 -15.58
N SER A 378 5.96 -9.69 -14.53
CA SER A 378 6.86 -10.38 -13.60
C SER A 378 7.67 -11.49 -14.32
N LEU A 379 7.01 -12.28 -15.16
CA LEU A 379 7.66 -13.31 -15.96
C LEU A 379 8.63 -12.72 -17.01
N LEU A 380 8.22 -11.66 -17.71
CA LEU A 380 9.09 -10.96 -18.65
C LEU A 380 10.34 -10.39 -17.98
N ASN A 381 10.20 -9.83 -16.78
CA ASN A 381 11.33 -9.26 -16.04
C ASN A 381 12.40 -10.31 -15.66
N GLU A 382 12.04 -11.60 -15.60
CA GLU A 382 13.01 -12.68 -15.34
C GLU A 382 13.96 -12.94 -16.53
N VAL A 383 13.51 -12.65 -17.74
CA VAL A 383 14.27 -12.93 -18.97
C VAL A 383 15.03 -11.69 -19.45
N ILE A 384 14.69 -10.50 -18.96
CA ILE A 384 15.38 -9.26 -19.33
C ILE A 384 16.73 -9.18 -18.62
N PHE A 385 17.79 -9.40 -19.38
CA PHE A 385 19.16 -9.26 -18.90
C PHE A 385 19.54 -7.78 -18.75
N ARG A 386 20.04 -7.43 -17.58
CA ARG A 386 20.58 -6.09 -17.28
C ARG A 386 22.08 -6.21 -17.02
N LYS A 387 22.89 -5.58 -17.86
CA LYS A 387 24.33 -5.46 -17.62
C LYS A 387 24.57 -4.63 -16.36
N ARG A 388 25.38 -5.15 -15.44
CA ARG A 388 25.76 -4.45 -14.20
C ARG A 388 27.22 -4.74 -13.90
N SER A 389 28.01 -3.71 -13.71
CA SER A 389 29.42 -3.82 -13.32
C SER A 389 29.65 -3.80 -11.82
N ILE A 390 28.67 -3.28 -11.06
CA ILE A 390 28.75 -3.08 -9.60
C ILE A 390 27.47 -3.58 -8.90
N TYR A 391 27.54 -3.69 -7.58
CA TYR A 391 26.35 -3.94 -6.76
C TYR A 391 25.42 -2.73 -6.76
N GLU A 392 24.21 -2.90 -7.24
CA GLU A 392 23.21 -1.84 -7.36
C GLU A 392 21.94 -2.19 -6.59
N ALA A 393 21.30 -1.16 -6.05
CA ALA A 393 19.99 -1.31 -5.42
C ALA A 393 18.90 -1.41 -6.51
N ASN A 394 18.06 -2.45 -6.44
CA ASN A 394 16.92 -2.61 -7.34
C ASN A 394 15.92 -1.48 -7.16
N LYS A 395 15.61 -0.74 -8.24
CA LYS A 395 14.75 0.45 -8.16
C LYS A 395 13.35 0.17 -7.62
N GLY A 396 12.76 -0.99 -7.96
CA GLY A 396 11.42 -1.35 -7.52
C GLY A 396 11.37 -1.91 -6.10
N ASP A 397 12.38 -2.69 -5.68
CA ASP A 397 12.34 -3.44 -4.42
C ASP A 397 13.10 -2.75 -3.26
N CYS A 398 13.92 -1.75 -3.57
CA CYS A 398 14.68 -0.99 -2.58
C CYS A 398 13.78 0.00 -1.82
N PHE A 399 13.76 -0.10 -0.49
CA PHE A 399 13.03 0.80 0.40
C PHE A 399 13.81 2.07 0.79
N SER A 400 14.96 2.33 0.17
CA SER A 400 15.83 3.48 0.45
C SER A 400 16.21 3.65 1.94
N CYS A 401 16.24 2.57 2.71
CA CYS A 401 16.45 2.59 4.16
C CYS A 401 17.90 2.90 4.60
N GLY A 402 18.87 2.88 3.68
CA GLY A 402 20.26 3.26 3.93
C GLY A 402 21.12 2.21 4.65
N ARG A 403 20.62 1.00 4.98
CA ARG A 403 21.42 -0.04 5.66
C ARG A 403 22.65 -0.44 4.85
N CYS A 404 22.51 -0.66 3.55
CA CYS A 404 23.63 -1.03 2.67
C CYS A 404 24.74 0.01 2.61
N MET A 405 24.40 1.30 2.74
CA MET A 405 25.40 2.38 2.79
C MET A 405 26.17 2.39 4.10
N ASP A 406 25.55 1.95 5.19
CA ASP A 406 26.19 1.89 6.50
C ASP A 406 27.24 0.78 6.58
N TYR A 407 26.96 -0.35 5.92
CA TYR A 407 27.86 -1.49 5.83
C TYR A 407 28.89 -1.39 4.69
N CYS A 408 28.83 -0.36 3.84
CA CYS A 408 29.82 -0.18 2.78
C CYS A 408 31.12 0.42 3.36
N PRO A 409 32.29 -0.25 3.20
CA PRO A 409 33.56 0.23 3.74
C PRO A 409 34.16 1.37 2.90
N VAL A 410 33.73 1.51 1.63
CA VAL A 410 34.28 2.53 0.72
C VAL A 410 33.94 3.94 1.25
N GLY A 411 34.95 4.78 1.34
CA GLY A 411 34.81 6.14 1.91
C GLY A 411 34.73 6.19 3.43
N LYS A 412 35.01 5.08 4.13
CA LYS A 412 35.02 4.98 5.61
C LYS A 412 36.29 4.30 6.09
N PRO A 413 37.40 5.01 6.26
CA PRO A 413 38.69 4.40 6.66
C PRO A 413 38.64 3.68 8.02
N GLU A 414 37.75 4.09 8.92
CA GLU A 414 37.57 3.46 10.24
C GLU A 414 36.73 2.17 10.22
N HIS A 415 36.23 1.74 9.06
CA HIS A 415 35.37 0.58 8.99
C HIS A 415 36.12 -0.71 9.35
N PRO A 416 35.54 -1.64 10.15
CA PRO A 416 36.20 -2.88 10.59
C PRO A 416 36.79 -3.73 9.45
N TYR A 417 36.22 -3.69 8.27
CA TYR A 417 36.70 -4.39 7.07
C TYR A 417 38.15 -4.02 6.72
N HIS A 418 38.55 -2.76 6.87
CA HIS A 418 39.91 -2.32 6.61
C HIS A 418 40.89 -2.82 7.68
N LYS A 419 40.44 -2.94 8.94
CA LYS A 419 41.23 -3.44 10.03
C LYS A 419 41.53 -4.93 9.91
N THR A 420 40.54 -5.74 9.48
CA THR A 420 40.78 -7.18 9.26
C THR A 420 41.67 -7.43 8.07
N LYS A 421 41.57 -6.65 6.99
CA LYS A 421 42.46 -6.82 5.82
C LYS A 421 43.93 -6.51 6.12
N ILE A 422 44.16 -5.48 6.93
CA ILE A 422 45.54 -5.13 7.37
C ILE A 422 46.12 -6.26 8.24
N ALA A 423 45.31 -6.83 9.15
CA ALA A 423 45.73 -7.95 9.99
C ALA A 423 46.06 -9.21 9.18
N ASP A 424 45.30 -9.50 8.13
CA ASP A 424 45.54 -10.66 7.24
C ASP A 424 46.79 -10.46 6.35
N GLU A 425 47.10 -9.23 5.93
CA GLU A 425 48.33 -8.89 5.19
C GLU A 425 49.59 -8.93 6.07
N ASP A 426 49.45 -8.63 7.37
CA ASP A 426 50.58 -8.71 8.33
C ASP A 426 50.87 -10.15 8.80
N ILE A 427 49.89 -11.06 8.75
CA ILE A 427 50.07 -12.50 9.05
C ILE A 427 50.68 -13.25 7.86
N GLY A 428 50.56 -12.71 6.66
CA GLY A 428 51.08 -13.29 5.42
C GLY A 428 52.52 -12.89 5.04
N LYS A 429 53.18 -12.08 5.90
CA LYS A 429 54.62 -11.77 5.83
C LYS A 429 55.36 -12.52 6.95
#